data_4ca083f109acdaaf131589920aac38ba
#
_entry.id   4ca083f109acdaaf131589920aac38ba
#
_cell.length_a   1.000
_cell.length_b   1.000
_cell.length_c   1.000
_cell.angle_alpha   90.00
_cell.angle_beta   90.00
_cell.angle_gamma   90.00
#
_symmetry.space_group_name_H-M   'P 1'
#
loop_
_entity.id
_entity.type
_entity.pdbx_description
1 polymer ?
#
loop_
_entity_poly.entity_id
_entity_poly.type
_entity_poly.pdbx_seq_one_letter_code
_entity_poly.pdbx_strand_id
1 'polypeptide(L)'
;LSKREGEPVALAFNNQGFNSVVMEYNLVQDPGKIYPDAGLDVLSTVKYFRDHADEYQLDKDKILTVGFSAGGHVVSVANNMALNKNYQTKYDFDKTDVLPNKTILGYPLIDIKKIGFPIPEDQKAKMPVEEDILDSALGVTRETPDTFIFQAWDDPVVLIGNSIEYIGALN
;
A
#
# COMPACT_ATOMS: atom_id res chain seq x y z
N LEU A 1 -9.45 -1.92 11.81
CA LEU A 1 -9.61 -2.75 10.60
C LEU A 1 -11.03 -2.73 10.08
N SER A 2 -11.20 -2.51 8.79
CA SER A 2 -12.49 -2.69 8.13
C SER A 2 -12.90 -4.16 8.22
N LYS A 3 -14.04 -4.45 8.86
CA LYS A 3 -14.57 -5.82 8.96
C LYS A 3 -14.88 -6.43 7.58
N ARG A 4 -14.93 -5.63 6.53
CA ARG A 4 -15.23 -6.06 5.15
C ARG A 4 -13.98 -6.36 4.33
N GLU A 5 -12.88 -5.67 4.61
CA GLU A 5 -11.65 -5.68 3.79
C GLU A 5 -10.53 -6.53 4.40
N GLY A 6 -10.64 -6.91 5.66
CA GLY A 6 -9.67 -7.75 6.35
C GLY A 6 -9.97 -9.25 6.20
N GLU A 7 -10.54 -9.84 7.24
CA GLU A 7 -10.76 -11.29 7.33
C GLU A 7 -11.54 -11.89 6.15
N PRO A 8 -12.65 -11.30 5.63
CA PRO A 8 -13.37 -11.90 4.51
C PRO A 8 -12.54 -11.99 3.23
N VAL A 9 -11.69 -11.00 2.98
CA VAL A 9 -10.78 -11.01 1.82
C VAL A 9 -9.69 -12.06 2.02
N ALA A 10 -9.09 -12.12 3.20
CA ALA A 10 -8.09 -13.14 3.52
C ALA A 10 -8.65 -14.56 3.34
N LEU A 11 -9.87 -14.82 3.82
CA LEU A 11 -10.56 -16.11 3.63
C LEU A 11 -10.82 -16.42 2.15
N ALA A 12 -11.16 -15.41 1.33
CA ALA A 12 -11.37 -15.59 -0.09
C ALA A 12 -10.06 -16.01 -0.80
N PHE A 13 -8.94 -15.39 -0.45
CA PHE A 13 -7.62 -15.79 -0.96
C PHE A 13 -7.21 -17.18 -0.47
N ASN A 14 -7.44 -17.50 0.81
CA ASN A 14 -7.15 -18.83 1.35
C ASN A 14 -7.91 -19.93 0.61
N ASN A 15 -9.16 -19.68 0.23
CA ASN A 15 -9.97 -20.61 -0.57
C ASN A 15 -9.42 -20.83 -1.99
N GLN A 16 -8.54 -19.96 -2.46
CA GLN A 16 -7.83 -20.08 -3.74
C GLN A 16 -6.40 -20.65 -3.59
N GLY A 17 -6.04 -21.10 -2.39
CA GLY A 17 -4.75 -21.71 -2.12
C GLY A 17 -3.62 -20.73 -1.75
N PHE A 18 -3.94 -19.47 -1.46
CA PHE A 18 -2.97 -18.52 -0.91
C PHE A 18 -2.90 -18.65 0.61
N ASN A 19 -1.73 -18.37 1.18
CA ASN A 19 -1.61 -18.01 2.59
C ASN A 19 -1.86 -16.52 2.73
N SER A 20 -2.70 -16.11 3.65
CA SER A 20 -3.11 -14.70 3.78
C SER A 20 -2.89 -14.20 5.20
N VAL A 21 -2.39 -12.98 5.30
CA VAL A 21 -2.18 -12.26 6.55
C VAL A 21 -2.90 -10.90 6.47
N VAL A 22 -3.62 -10.55 7.51
CA VAL A 22 -4.24 -9.22 7.64
C VAL A 22 -3.33 -8.37 8.53
N MET A 23 -2.74 -7.34 7.93
CA MET A 23 -1.82 -6.45 8.62
C MET A 23 -2.55 -5.25 9.23
N GLU A 24 -2.24 -4.93 10.46
CA GLU A 24 -2.55 -3.64 11.08
C GLU A 24 -1.33 -2.73 10.98
N TYR A 25 -1.52 -1.55 10.43
CA TYR A 25 -0.49 -0.52 10.26
C TYR A 25 -0.85 0.74 11.04
N ASN A 26 0.09 1.65 11.23
CA ASN A 26 -0.13 2.92 11.92
C ASN A 26 -1.26 3.73 11.28
N LEU A 27 -2.19 4.19 12.09
CA LEU A 27 -3.39 4.93 11.68
C LEU A 27 -3.29 6.41 12.05
N VAL A 28 -4.14 7.24 11.45
CA VAL A 28 -4.24 8.68 11.75
C VAL A 28 -4.59 8.97 13.21
N GLN A 29 -5.23 8.03 13.91
CA GLN A 29 -5.57 8.12 15.33
C GLN A 29 -4.37 7.89 16.25
N ASP A 30 -3.33 7.23 15.76
CA ASP A 30 -2.14 6.93 16.53
C ASP A 30 -1.31 8.21 16.77
N PRO A 31 -0.50 8.26 17.85
CA PRO A 31 0.38 9.39 18.09
C PRO A 31 1.41 9.55 16.96
N GLY A 32 1.63 10.79 16.54
CA GLY A 32 2.63 11.10 15.53
C GLY A 32 2.08 11.17 14.11
N LYS A 33 2.97 11.05 13.13
CA LYS A 33 2.65 11.05 11.70
C LYS A 33 2.40 9.62 11.21
N ILE A 34 1.50 9.48 10.24
CA ILE A 34 1.22 8.18 9.61
C ILE A 34 2.45 7.68 8.83
N TYR A 35 3.13 8.59 8.14
CA TYR A 35 4.29 8.28 7.31
C TYR A 35 5.59 8.80 7.96
N PRO A 36 6.68 8.05 7.83
CA PRO A 36 6.87 6.88 6.96
C PRO A 36 6.40 5.53 7.55
N ASP A 37 5.95 5.50 8.81
CA ASP A 37 5.78 4.27 9.58
C ASP A 37 4.80 3.29 8.90
N ALA A 38 3.65 3.75 8.43
CA ALA A 38 2.68 2.88 7.75
C ALA A 38 3.27 2.18 6.50
N GLY A 39 4.10 2.89 5.73
CA GLY A 39 4.81 2.31 4.60
C GLY A 39 5.87 1.29 5.04
N LEU A 40 6.63 1.62 6.08
CA LEU A 40 7.65 0.72 6.67
C LEU A 40 7.03 -0.54 7.26
N ASP A 41 5.83 -0.46 7.84
CA ASP A 41 5.10 -1.62 8.33
C ASP A 41 4.82 -2.62 7.19
N VAL A 42 4.41 -2.14 6.01
CA VAL A 42 4.21 -2.99 4.82
C VAL A 42 5.53 -3.63 4.41
N LEU A 43 6.60 -2.84 4.26
CA LEU A 43 7.90 -3.33 3.81
C LEU A 43 8.48 -4.36 4.79
N SER A 44 8.38 -4.09 6.08
CA SER A 44 8.83 -5.01 7.15
C SER A 44 8.04 -6.32 7.13
N THR A 45 6.74 -6.25 6.87
CA THR A 45 5.88 -7.45 6.78
C THR A 45 6.26 -8.29 5.56
N VAL A 46 6.48 -7.69 4.39
CA VAL A 46 6.95 -8.40 3.19
C VAL A 46 8.29 -9.07 3.46
N LYS A 47 9.24 -8.32 4.04
CA LYS A 47 10.56 -8.86 4.39
C LYS A 47 10.45 -10.05 5.35
N TYR A 48 9.65 -9.89 6.41
CA TYR A 48 9.47 -10.94 7.41
C TYR A 48 9.03 -12.26 6.78
N PHE A 49 7.99 -12.24 5.95
CA PHE A 49 7.50 -13.46 5.31
C PHE A 49 8.43 -13.98 4.22
N ARG A 50 9.22 -13.12 3.59
CA ARG A 50 10.26 -13.55 2.64
C ARG A 50 11.42 -14.26 3.35
N ASP A 51 11.87 -13.71 4.48
CA ASP A 51 12.95 -14.29 5.28
C ASP A 51 12.53 -15.60 5.95
N HIS A 52 11.25 -15.77 6.28
CA HIS A 52 10.71 -16.97 6.94
C HIS A 52 9.90 -17.86 5.98
N ALA A 53 10.17 -17.74 4.68
CA ALA A 53 9.38 -18.45 3.67
C ALA A 53 9.40 -19.97 3.87
N ASP A 54 10.53 -20.56 4.24
CA ASP A 54 10.66 -21.99 4.51
C ASP A 54 9.82 -22.41 5.73
N GLU A 55 9.82 -21.59 6.81
CA GLU A 55 9.05 -21.86 8.03
C GLU A 55 7.54 -21.91 7.75
N TYR A 56 7.05 -20.96 6.94
CA TYR A 56 5.63 -20.87 6.59
C TYR A 56 5.26 -21.64 5.31
N GLN A 57 6.20 -22.34 4.70
CA GLN A 57 6.00 -23.07 3.43
C GLN A 57 5.50 -22.16 2.31
N LEU A 58 6.09 -20.98 2.19
CA LEU A 58 5.77 -19.97 1.19
C LEU A 58 6.77 -20.00 0.03
N ASP A 59 6.32 -19.52 -1.12
CA ASP A 59 7.21 -19.14 -2.21
C ASP A 59 7.63 -17.67 -2.01
N LYS A 60 8.89 -17.44 -1.64
CA LYS A 60 9.43 -16.10 -1.38
C LYS A 60 9.35 -15.14 -2.58
N ASP A 61 9.21 -15.71 -3.79
CA ASP A 61 9.12 -14.97 -5.04
C ASP A 61 7.66 -14.80 -5.52
N LYS A 62 6.68 -15.11 -4.64
CA LYS A 62 5.24 -14.96 -4.89
C LYS A 62 4.50 -14.23 -3.75
N ILE A 63 5.11 -13.22 -3.19
CA ILE A 63 4.48 -12.37 -2.17
C ILE A 63 3.73 -11.25 -2.88
N LEU A 64 2.45 -11.12 -2.58
CA LEU A 64 1.64 -10.02 -3.09
C LEU A 64 1.05 -9.20 -1.94
N THR A 65 0.87 -7.91 -2.16
CA THR A 65 0.20 -7.00 -1.24
C THR A 65 -1.17 -6.62 -1.79
N VAL A 66 -2.14 -6.50 -0.88
CA VAL A 66 -3.51 -6.07 -1.21
C VAL A 66 -3.86 -4.88 -0.35
N GLY A 67 -4.28 -3.77 -0.96
CA GLY A 67 -4.69 -2.57 -0.24
C GLY A 67 -6.01 -1.99 -0.75
N PHE A 68 -6.87 -1.54 0.18
CA PHE A 68 -8.17 -0.95 -0.13
C PHE A 68 -8.22 0.49 0.39
N SER A 69 -8.79 1.41 -0.38
CA SER A 69 -9.00 2.80 0.05
C SER A 69 -7.69 3.42 0.60
N ALA A 70 -7.66 3.87 1.85
CA ALA A 70 -6.45 4.35 2.52
C ALA A 70 -5.34 3.27 2.60
N GLY A 71 -5.70 1.98 2.75
CA GLY A 71 -4.74 0.88 2.70
C GLY A 71 -4.11 0.72 1.30
N GLY A 72 -4.85 1.06 0.25
CA GLY A 72 -4.31 1.15 -1.11
C GLY A 72 -3.25 2.25 -1.24
N HIS A 73 -3.46 3.39 -0.57
CA HIS A 73 -2.45 4.44 -0.48
C HIS A 73 -1.19 3.96 0.24
N VAL A 74 -1.35 3.33 1.40
CA VAL A 74 -0.22 2.80 2.17
C VAL A 74 0.61 1.81 1.34
N VAL A 75 -0.04 0.89 0.63
CA VAL A 75 0.64 -0.09 -0.24
C VAL A 75 1.36 0.59 -1.41
N SER A 76 0.72 1.54 -2.10
CA SER A 76 1.35 2.23 -3.23
C SER A 76 2.54 3.08 -2.80
N VAL A 77 2.44 3.80 -1.66
CA VAL A 77 3.56 4.53 -1.05
C VAL A 77 4.68 3.58 -0.61
N ALA A 78 4.35 2.44 -0.01
CA ALA A 78 5.35 1.44 0.38
C ALA A 78 6.16 0.94 -0.83
N ASN A 79 5.51 0.67 -1.97
CA ASN A 79 6.20 0.31 -3.21
C ASN A 79 7.18 1.41 -3.66
N ASN A 80 6.76 2.68 -3.61
CA ASN A 80 7.62 3.82 -3.94
C ASN A 80 8.80 3.93 -2.97
N MET A 81 8.57 3.78 -1.67
CA MET A 81 9.62 3.78 -0.65
C MET A 81 10.64 2.66 -0.90
N ALA A 82 10.18 1.45 -1.25
CA ALA A 82 11.05 0.33 -1.58
C ALA A 82 11.97 0.61 -2.77
N LEU A 83 11.49 1.37 -3.76
CA LEU A 83 12.24 1.72 -4.98
C LEU A 83 13.11 2.97 -4.82
N ASN A 84 12.86 3.80 -3.82
CA ASN A 84 13.59 5.05 -3.59
C ASN A 84 14.86 4.81 -2.78
N LYS A 85 16.03 5.08 -3.39
CA LYS A 85 17.34 4.88 -2.77
C LYS A 85 17.56 5.65 -1.46
N ASN A 86 16.91 6.80 -1.29
CA ASN A 86 17.01 7.56 -0.04
C ASN A 86 16.37 6.81 1.12
N TYR A 87 15.21 6.17 0.89
CA TYR A 87 14.57 5.31 1.89
C TYR A 87 15.38 4.05 2.16
N GLN A 88 15.88 3.39 1.11
CA GLN A 88 16.76 2.21 1.24
C GLN A 88 17.96 2.52 2.14
N THR A 89 18.66 3.64 1.89
CA THR A 89 19.80 4.06 2.69
C THR A 89 19.41 4.46 4.12
N LYS A 90 18.32 5.22 4.26
CA LYS A 90 17.90 5.76 5.57
C LYS A 90 17.43 4.67 6.53
N TYR A 91 16.78 3.62 6.01
CA TYR A 91 16.17 2.55 6.81
C TYR A 91 16.87 1.21 6.66
N ASP A 92 18.03 1.18 6.00
CA ASP A 92 18.92 0.03 5.86
C ASP A 92 18.21 -1.24 5.32
N PHE A 93 17.63 -1.13 4.13
CA PHE A 93 17.03 -2.27 3.43
C PHE A 93 17.38 -2.30 1.94
N ASP A 94 17.38 -3.49 1.35
CA ASP A 94 17.44 -3.67 -0.11
C ASP A 94 16.02 -3.84 -0.68
N LYS A 95 15.77 -3.26 -1.86
CA LYS A 95 14.47 -3.38 -2.52
C LYS A 95 14.07 -4.83 -2.78
N THR A 96 15.02 -5.71 -3.04
CA THR A 96 14.77 -7.14 -3.32
C THR A 96 14.17 -7.87 -2.12
N ASP A 97 14.45 -7.39 -0.91
CA ASP A 97 13.96 -8.00 0.32
C ASP A 97 12.53 -7.56 0.65
N VAL A 98 12.18 -6.32 0.32
CA VAL A 98 10.98 -5.64 0.81
C VAL A 98 9.91 -5.38 -0.26
N LEU A 99 10.28 -5.33 -1.55
CA LEU A 99 9.33 -5.05 -2.63
C LEU A 99 8.46 -6.29 -2.88
N PRO A 100 7.12 -6.19 -2.86
CA PRO A 100 6.26 -7.31 -3.20
C PRO A 100 6.41 -7.70 -4.68
N ASN A 101 6.06 -8.94 -5.03
CA ASN A 101 6.14 -9.41 -6.42
C ASN A 101 4.97 -8.88 -7.26
N LYS A 102 3.81 -8.66 -6.63
CA LYS A 102 2.61 -8.10 -7.27
C LYS A 102 1.80 -7.29 -6.26
N THR A 103 0.94 -6.41 -6.78
CA THR A 103 0.09 -5.54 -5.97
C THR A 103 -1.37 -5.60 -6.46
N ILE A 104 -2.32 -5.60 -5.52
CA ILE A 104 -3.74 -5.45 -5.80
C ILE A 104 -4.25 -4.21 -5.07
N LEU A 105 -4.89 -3.31 -5.79
CA LEU A 105 -5.45 -2.08 -5.26
C LEU A 105 -6.95 -2.02 -5.51
N GLY A 106 -7.75 -2.08 -4.45
CA GLY A 106 -9.19 -1.90 -4.50
C GLY A 106 -9.56 -0.45 -4.18
N TYR A 107 -10.21 0.25 -5.10
CA TYR A 107 -10.61 1.67 -4.94
C TYR A 107 -9.57 2.50 -4.16
N PRO A 108 -8.30 2.48 -4.62
CA PRO A 108 -7.19 3.03 -3.85
C PRO A 108 -7.26 4.56 -3.79
N LEU A 109 -7.00 5.12 -2.62
CA LEU A 109 -6.63 6.53 -2.53
C LEU A 109 -5.19 6.66 -3.02
N ILE A 110 -4.96 7.41 -4.07
CA ILE A 110 -3.64 7.62 -4.69
C ILE A 110 -3.14 9.03 -4.39
N ASP A 111 -3.94 10.03 -4.68
CA ASP A 111 -3.71 11.42 -4.32
C ASP A 111 -4.66 11.79 -3.16
N ILE A 112 -4.09 12.05 -2.00
CA ILE A 112 -4.87 12.42 -0.80
C ILE A 112 -5.74 13.67 -1.06
N LYS A 113 -5.33 14.55 -1.96
CA LYS A 113 -6.08 15.75 -2.35
C LYS A 113 -7.35 15.43 -3.14
N LYS A 114 -7.47 14.20 -3.68
CA LYS A 114 -8.61 13.71 -4.49
C LYS A 114 -9.57 12.81 -3.72
N ILE A 115 -9.63 12.94 -2.39
CA ILE A 115 -10.67 12.32 -1.57
C ILE A 115 -11.99 13.09 -1.73
N GLY A 116 -13.12 12.37 -1.76
CA GLY A 116 -14.44 12.94 -2.05
C GLY A 116 -15.09 13.71 -0.88
N PHE A 117 -14.38 13.93 0.22
CA PHE A 117 -14.86 14.68 1.38
C PHE A 117 -13.75 15.52 2.03
N PRO A 118 -14.07 16.59 2.79
CA PRO A 118 -13.06 17.39 3.45
C PRO A 118 -12.36 16.63 4.59
N ILE A 119 -11.02 16.67 4.60
CA ILE A 119 -10.21 16.09 5.67
C ILE A 119 -10.28 17.02 6.89
N PRO A 120 -10.61 16.51 8.10
CA PRO A 120 -10.57 17.29 9.33
C PRO A 120 -9.21 17.93 9.60
N GLU A 121 -9.17 19.14 10.18
CA GLU A 121 -7.91 19.89 10.38
C GLU A 121 -6.93 19.17 11.30
N ASP A 122 -7.42 18.49 12.34
CA ASP A 122 -6.60 17.68 13.24
C ASP A 122 -5.95 16.48 12.53
N GLN A 123 -6.56 15.97 11.49
CA GLN A 123 -6.00 14.92 10.64
C GLN A 123 -5.03 15.49 9.61
N LYS A 124 -5.32 16.66 9.03
CA LYS A 124 -4.39 17.32 8.11
C LYS A 124 -3.03 17.59 8.75
N ALA A 125 -2.98 17.95 10.04
CA ALA A 125 -1.73 18.15 10.75
C ALA A 125 -0.84 16.92 10.86
N LYS A 126 -1.41 15.71 10.68
CA LYS A 126 -0.70 14.42 10.70
C LYS A 126 -0.33 13.91 9.30
N MET A 127 -0.83 14.56 8.25
CA MET A 127 -0.53 14.18 6.88
C MET A 127 0.93 14.47 6.53
N PRO A 128 1.51 13.71 5.60
CA PRO A 128 2.83 14.01 5.07
C PRO A 128 2.82 15.36 4.33
N VAL A 129 3.99 15.92 4.13
CA VAL A 129 4.19 17.12 3.32
C VAL A 129 4.95 16.82 2.02
N GLU A 130 5.53 15.63 1.94
CA GLU A 130 6.25 15.14 0.77
C GLU A 130 5.24 14.84 -0.34
N GLU A 131 5.43 15.46 -1.50
CA GLU A 131 4.49 15.35 -2.63
C GLU A 131 4.36 13.92 -3.16
N ASP A 132 5.44 13.14 -3.20
CA ASP A 132 5.47 11.74 -3.63
C ASP A 132 4.80 10.77 -2.65
N ILE A 133 4.56 11.22 -1.41
CA ILE A 133 3.73 10.52 -0.44
C ILE A 133 2.28 10.98 -0.55
N LEU A 134 2.03 12.30 -0.70
CA LEU A 134 0.67 12.83 -0.87
C LEU A 134 -0.01 12.30 -2.12
N ASP A 135 0.77 12.14 -3.19
CA ASP A 135 0.36 11.58 -4.47
C ASP A 135 1.31 10.43 -4.85
N SER A 136 0.88 9.21 -4.56
CA SER A 136 1.71 8.04 -4.80
C SER A 136 1.92 7.70 -6.29
N ALA A 137 1.19 8.31 -7.22
CA ALA A 137 1.44 8.16 -8.64
C ALA A 137 2.78 8.79 -9.06
N LEU A 138 3.25 9.83 -8.34
CA LEU A 138 4.52 10.50 -8.64
C LEU A 138 5.75 9.63 -8.40
N GLY A 139 5.65 8.60 -7.56
CA GLY A 139 6.74 7.68 -7.27
C GLY A 139 6.76 6.42 -8.13
N VAL A 140 5.82 6.28 -9.07
CA VAL A 140 5.75 5.11 -9.97
C VAL A 140 6.94 5.10 -10.91
N THR A 141 7.54 3.93 -11.09
CA THR A 141 8.67 3.69 -11.99
C THR A 141 8.45 2.41 -12.78
N ARG A 142 9.34 2.10 -13.72
CA ARG A 142 9.32 0.83 -14.48
C ARG A 142 9.57 -0.41 -13.61
N GLU A 143 10.04 -0.23 -12.38
CA GLU A 143 10.28 -1.30 -11.42
C GLU A 143 9.10 -1.48 -10.44
N THR A 144 8.06 -0.63 -10.53
CA THR A 144 6.84 -0.79 -9.75
C THR A 144 6.22 -2.16 -10.05
N PRO A 145 5.83 -2.93 -9.03
CA PRO A 145 5.25 -4.26 -9.23
C PRO A 145 4.03 -4.25 -10.15
N ASP A 146 3.85 -5.30 -10.93
CA ASP A 146 2.61 -5.51 -11.68
C ASP A 146 1.41 -5.29 -10.78
N THR A 147 0.52 -4.39 -11.16
CA THR A 147 -0.57 -3.95 -10.31
C THR A 147 -1.92 -4.23 -10.94
N PHE A 148 -2.80 -4.91 -10.20
CA PHE A 148 -4.22 -5.06 -10.55
C PHE A 148 -5.04 -4.03 -9.78
N ILE A 149 -5.86 -3.24 -10.48
CA ILE A 149 -6.71 -2.19 -9.89
C ILE A 149 -8.16 -2.45 -10.21
N PHE A 150 -9.05 -2.25 -9.23
CA PHE A 150 -10.49 -2.23 -9.44
C PHE A 150 -11.16 -1.15 -8.60
N GLN A 151 -12.15 -0.47 -9.18
CA GLN A 151 -12.89 0.61 -8.54
C GLN A 151 -14.24 0.80 -9.23
N ALA A 152 -15.27 1.21 -8.48
CA ALA A 152 -16.52 1.67 -9.04
C ALA A 152 -16.34 3.04 -9.70
N TRP A 153 -16.95 3.22 -10.86
CA TRP A 153 -16.83 4.48 -11.62
C TRP A 153 -17.43 5.67 -10.87
N ASP A 154 -18.47 5.44 -10.11
CA ASP A 154 -19.26 6.43 -9.37
C ASP A 154 -18.97 6.42 -7.86
N ASP A 155 -17.77 5.99 -7.45
CA ASP A 155 -17.36 5.99 -6.04
C ASP A 155 -17.35 7.43 -5.49
N PRO A 156 -18.21 7.75 -4.50
CA PRO A 156 -18.31 9.10 -3.98
C PRO A 156 -17.25 9.41 -2.90
N VAL A 157 -16.56 8.40 -2.41
CA VAL A 157 -15.58 8.51 -1.32
C VAL A 157 -14.17 8.65 -1.85
N VAL A 158 -13.76 7.71 -2.70
CA VAL A 158 -12.49 7.79 -3.42
C VAL A 158 -12.80 8.00 -4.89
N LEU A 159 -12.55 9.20 -5.38
CA LEU A 159 -12.90 9.54 -6.75
C LEU A 159 -12.13 8.67 -7.76
N ILE A 160 -12.81 8.21 -8.81
CA ILE A 160 -12.22 7.36 -9.87
C ILE A 160 -10.94 7.92 -10.48
N GLY A 161 -10.76 9.25 -10.41
CA GLY A 161 -9.54 9.93 -10.85
C GLY A 161 -8.26 9.39 -10.20
N ASN A 162 -8.34 8.86 -8.98
CA ASN A 162 -7.22 8.20 -8.31
C ASN A 162 -6.72 6.99 -9.10
N SER A 163 -7.62 6.05 -9.43
CA SER A 163 -7.25 4.85 -10.21
C SER A 163 -6.78 5.19 -11.62
N ILE A 164 -7.44 6.14 -12.28
CA ILE A 164 -7.04 6.58 -13.64
C ILE A 164 -5.64 7.16 -13.64
N GLU A 165 -5.30 7.98 -12.66
CA GLU A 165 -3.98 8.59 -12.52
C GLU A 165 -2.88 7.55 -12.29
N TYR A 166 -3.11 6.62 -11.36
CA TYR A 166 -2.14 5.58 -11.09
C TYR A 166 -1.93 4.65 -12.30
N ILE A 167 -3.00 4.27 -13.00
CA ILE A 167 -2.91 3.51 -14.26
C ILE A 167 -2.11 4.29 -15.31
N GLY A 168 -2.33 5.61 -15.40
CA GLY A 168 -1.57 6.47 -16.30
C GLY A 168 -0.08 6.52 -15.98
N ALA A 169 0.27 6.49 -14.71
CA ALA A 169 1.67 6.46 -14.25
C ALA A 169 2.36 5.10 -14.51
N LEU A 170 1.60 3.99 -14.48
CA LEU A 170 2.12 2.63 -14.75
C LEU A 170 2.41 2.38 -16.24
N ASN A 171 1.88 3.19 -17.18
CA ASN A 171 2.07 3.06 -18.63
C ASN A 171 3.24 3.92 -19.13
#